data_055ded72261c5a8e799e1b636486e33d
#
_entry.id   055ded72261c5a8e799e1b636486e33d
#
_cell.length_a   1.000
_cell.length_b   1.000
_cell.length_c   1.000
_cell.angle_alpha   90.00
_cell.angle_beta   90.00
_cell.angle_gamma   90.00
#
_symmetry.space_group_name_H-M   'P 1'
#
loop_
_entity.id
_entity.type
_entity.pdbx_description
1 polymer ?
#
loop_
_entity_poly.entity_id
_entity_poly.type
_entity_poly.pdbx_seq_one_letter_code
_entity_poly.pdbx_strand_id
1 'polypeptide(L)'
;VGGNLKAQTIVKHQIGFDIRPGYVAPTNSFLEGDNARQKTIDQSLSLHLKYAFRFNKDSRLGRLYPHAYQGIGVSYNTFHSPAELGNPVVVYAFQGAPIVQLSPLLSFDYEWNFGASFGWKKYDGLYNPQNEVIGSKINAYINLGFILNWQLHPQWKLAAGVDFTHFSNGNTHYPNGGLNVIGGRVG
;
A
#
# COMPACT_ATOMS: atom_id res chain seq x y z
N VAL A 1 -29.92 -11.44 29.29
CA VAL A 1 -29.75 -12.13 28.01
C VAL A 1 -28.28 -11.99 27.62
N GLY A 2 -27.43 -12.93 28.05
CA GLY A 2 -26.00 -12.94 27.73
C GLY A 2 -25.82 -13.53 26.33
N GLY A 3 -25.66 -12.66 25.33
CA GLY A 3 -25.23 -13.08 24.00
C GLY A 3 -23.78 -13.55 24.06
N ASN A 4 -23.54 -14.86 23.97
CA ASN A 4 -22.22 -15.42 23.73
C ASN A 4 -21.72 -14.89 22.39
N LEU A 5 -20.85 -13.91 22.43
CA LEU A 5 -19.98 -13.53 21.31
C LEU A 5 -19.06 -14.74 21.07
N LYS A 6 -19.51 -15.69 20.23
CA LYS A 6 -18.62 -16.73 19.72
C LYS A 6 -17.50 -16.01 18.97
N ALA A 7 -16.29 -16.09 19.49
CA ALA A 7 -15.10 -15.58 18.82
C ALA A 7 -15.10 -16.08 17.37
N GLN A 8 -14.97 -15.17 16.42
CA GLN A 8 -14.94 -15.56 15.00
C GLN A 8 -13.64 -16.31 14.75
N THR A 9 -13.75 -17.60 14.45
CA THR A 9 -12.56 -18.44 14.23
C THR A 9 -11.94 -18.06 12.90
N ILE A 10 -10.67 -17.64 12.94
CA ILE A 10 -9.84 -17.43 11.76
C ILE A 10 -9.50 -18.79 11.19
N VAL A 11 -9.70 -19.01 9.87
CA VAL A 11 -9.58 -20.35 9.25
C VAL A 11 -8.36 -20.47 8.36
N LYS A 12 -7.92 -19.39 7.75
CA LYS A 12 -6.79 -19.42 6.81
C LYS A 12 -5.88 -18.23 7.05
N HIS A 13 -4.61 -18.55 7.30
CA HIS A 13 -3.53 -17.57 7.45
C HIS A 13 -2.65 -17.59 6.20
N GLN A 14 -2.13 -16.45 5.81
CA GLN A 14 -1.22 -16.30 4.69
C GLN A 14 -0.17 -15.24 5.01
N ILE A 15 1.09 -15.54 4.69
CA ILE A 15 2.17 -14.55 4.64
C ILE A 15 2.43 -14.26 3.17
N GLY A 16 2.58 -12.99 2.82
CA GLY A 16 2.87 -12.54 1.47
C GLY A 16 4.04 -11.58 1.46
N PHE A 17 4.77 -11.63 0.37
CA PHE A 17 5.84 -10.68 0.05
C PHE A 17 5.56 -10.10 -1.34
N ASP A 18 5.51 -8.77 -1.48
CA ASP A 18 5.31 -8.10 -2.75
C ASP A 18 6.49 -7.16 -3.05
N ILE A 19 6.88 -7.11 -4.31
CA ILE A 19 7.76 -6.08 -4.88
C ILE A 19 6.90 -5.20 -5.78
N ARG A 20 6.98 -3.88 -5.60
CA ARG A 20 6.16 -2.92 -6.34
C ARG A 20 7.03 -1.80 -6.92
N PRO A 21 7.52 -1.95 -8.15
CA PRO A 21 8.09 -0.83 -8.91
C PRO A 21 6.98 0.13 -9.32
N GLY A 22 7.26 1.43 -9.33
CA GLY A 22 6.27 2.43 -9.67
C GLY A 22 6.83 3.69 -10.31
N TYR A 23 5.93 4.40 -10.97
CA TYR A 23 6.14 5.73 -11.52
C TYR A 23 5.50 6.75 -10.60
N VAL A 24 6.28 7.76 -10.19
CA VAL A 24 5.80 8.90 -9.41
C VAL A 24 5.24 9.93 -10.37
N ALA A 25 3.95 10.24 -10.26
CA ALA A 25 3.34 11.27 -11.10
C ALA A 25 3.89 12.66 -10.74
N PRO A 26 4.42 13.42 -11.73
CA PRO A 26 4.98 14.75 -11.51
C PRO A 26 3.84 15.77 -11.33
N THR A 27 3.39 15.95 -10.10
CA THR A 27 2.24 16.82 -9.77
C THR A 27 2.65 18.22 -9.33
N ASN A 28 3.95 18.51 -9.26
CA ASN A 28 4.51 19.82 -8.89
C ASN A 28 5.95 19.97 -9.39
N SER A 29 6.47 21.20 -9.36
CA SER A 29 7.80 21.56 -9.86
C SER A 29 8.94 20.82 -9.13
N PHE A 30 8.79 20.55 -7.82
CA PHE A 30 9.78 19.80 -7.04
C PHE A 30 9.98 18.38 -7.59
N LEU A 31 8.91 17.68 -7.95
CA LEU A 31 8.98 16.35 -8.58
C LEU A 31 9.49 16.42 -10.02
N GLU A 32 9.26 17.51 -10.73
CA GLU A 32 9.73 17.76 -12.09
C GLU A 32 11.22 18.10 -12.19
N GLY A 33 11.87 18.40 -11.05
CA GLY A 33 13.30 18.66 -11.01
C GLY A 33 13.71 20.01 -10.39
N ASP A 34 12.77 20.83 -9.94
CA ASP A 34 13.05 21.99 -9.10
C ASP A 34 13.33 21.56 -7.66
N ASN A 35 14.44 20.87 -7.52
CA ASN A 35 14.92 20.31 -6.26
C ASN A 35 16.44 20.42 -6.18
N ALA A 36 17.02 20.15 -5.02
CA ALA A 36 18.46 20.33 -4.78
C ALA A 36 19.34 19.50 -5.71
N ARG A 37 18.85 18.37 -6.21
CA ARG A 37 19.56 17.51 -7.17
C ARG A 37 19.36 17.90 -8.62
N GLN A 38 18.44 18.81 -8.92
CA GLN A 38 18.05 19.21 -10.29
C GLN A 38 17.69 17.98 -11.16
N LYS A 39 16.96 17.03 -10.58
CA LYS A 39 16.55 15.77 -11.23
C LYS A 39 15.10 15.46 -10.94
N THR A 40 14.41 14.98 -11.95
CA THR A 40 13.06 14.46 -11.81
C THR A 40 13.02 13.30 -10.80
N ILE A 41 11.99 13.29 -9.96
CA ILE A 41 11.70 12.20 -9.03
C ILE A 41 10.47 11.47 -9.58
N ASP A 42 10.72 10.53 -10.48
CA ASP A 42 9.68 9.81 -11.24
C ASP A 42 9.66 8.30 -10.98
N GLN A 43 10.59 7.79 -10.18
CA GLN A 43 10.69 6.35 -9.92
C GLN A 43 10.49 6.03 -8.45
N SER A 44 9.82 4.93 -8.20
CA SER A 44 9.67 4.36 -6.87
C SER A 44 9.86 2.84 -6.88
N LEU A 45 10.31 2.32 -5.75
CA LEU A 45 10.32 0.89 -5.47
C LEU A 45 9.86 0.68 -4.05
N SER A 46 8.93 -0.26 -3.84
CA SER A 46 8.55 -0.67 -2.49
C SER A 46 8.59 -2.19 -2.31
N LEU A 47 8.96 -2.60 -1.10
CA LEU A 47 8.99 -3.97 -0.65
C LEU A 47 7.98 -4.12 0.48
N HIS A 48 7.09 -5.09 0.37
CA HIS A 48 6.00 -5.29 1.30
C HIS A 48 6.06 -6.67 1.93
N LEU A 49 5.90 -6.74 3.25
CA LEU A 49 5.62 -7.97 4.00
C LEU A 49 4.21 -7.87 4.55
N LYS A 50 3.39 -8.91 4.32
CA LYS A 50 1.96 -8.93 4.62
C LYS A 50 1.59 -10.16 5.41
N TYR A 51 0.71 -9.99 6.40
CA TYR A 51 0.00 -11.08 7.05
C TYR A 51 -1.49 -10.94 6.79
N ALA A 52 -2.07 -11.92 6.12
CA ALA A 52 -3.48 -11.97 5.78
C ALA A 52 -4.20 -13.12 6.49
N PHE A 53 -5.49 -12.94 6.73
CA PHE A 53 -6.37 -13.99 7.23
C PHE A 53 -7.75 -13.89 6.60
N ARG A 54 -8.50 -15.00 6.64
CA ARG A 54 -9.90 -15.08 6.25
C ARG A 54 -10.74 -15.55 7.42
N PHE A 55 -12.00 -15.10 7.49
CA PHE A 55 -12.95 -15.61 8.47
C PHE A 55 -13.47 -16.99 8.07
N ASN A 56 -13.85 -17.77 9.09
CA ASN A 56 -14.54 -19.04 8.89
C ASN A 56 -15.83 -18.82 8.09
N LYS A 57 -16.07 -19.67 7.08
CA LYS A 57 -17.27 -19.64 6.24
C LYS A 57 -18.57 -19.72 7.05
N ASP A 58 -18.53 -20.42 8.20
CA ASP A 58 -19.68 -20.60 9.08
C ASP A 58 -19.88 -19.42 10.04
N SER A 59 -18.91 -18.52 10.16
CA SER A 59 -19.04 -17.29 10.94
C SER A 59 -19.96 -16.29 10.25
N ARG A 60 -20.52 -15.34 11.01
CA ARG A 60 -21.37 -14.28 10.45
C ARG A 60 -20.64 -13.50 9.35
N LEU A 61 -19.41 -13.04 9.61
CA LEU A 61 -18.62 -12.28 8.65
C LEU A 61 -18.17 -13.14 7.46
N GLY A 62 -17.82 -14.41 7.69
CA GLY A 62 -17.46 -15.33 6.61
C GLY A 62 -18.61 -15.65 5.66
N ARG A 63 -19.87 -15.65 6.15
CA ARG A 63 -21.05 -15.78 5.29
C ARG A 63 -21.39 -14.52 4.52
N LEU A 64 -21.19 -13.33 5.13
CA LEU A 64 -21.43 -12.05 4.46
C LEU A 64 -20.36 -11.74 3.42
N TYR A 65 -19.10 -12.15 3.68
CA TYR A 65 -17.94 -11.86 2.82
C TYR A 65 -17.11 -13.14 2.58
N PRO A 66 -17.64 -14.13 1.87
CA PRO A 66 -17.10 -15.50 1.83
C PRO A 66 -15.70 -15.61 1.21
N HIS A 67 -15.30 -14.64 0.40
CA HIS A 67 -14.02 -14.65 -0.31
C HIS A 67 -13.09 -13.52 0.11
N ALA A 68 -13.54 -12.62 0.99
CA ALA A 68 -12.73 -11.51 1.46
C ALA A 68 -11.56 -12.00 2.32
N TYR A 69 -10.45 -11.33 2.19
CA TYR A 69 -9.28 -11.47 3.05
C TYR A 69 -8.89 -10.09 3.58
N GLN A 70 -8.33 -10.06 4.76
CA GLN A 70 -7.87 -8.85 5.41
C GLN A 70 -6.61 -9.12 6.22
N GLY A 71 -5.90 -8.07 6.59
CA GLY A 71 -4.68 -8.23 7.36
C GLY A 71 -3.95 -6.94 7.62
N ILE A 72 -2.70 -7.10 7.98
CA ILE A 72 -1.76 -6.00 8.24
C ILE A 72 -0.51 -6.20 7.40
N GLY A 73 0.13 -5.10 7.04
CA GLY A 73 1.38 -5.13 6.30
C GLY A 73 2.33 -4.04 6.76
N VAL A 74 3.59 -4.26 6.44
CA VAL A 74 4.65 -3.27 6.54
C VAL A 74 5.34 -3.16 5.19
N SER A 75 5.73 -1.94 4.79
CA SER A 75 6.54 -1.75 3.60
C SER A 75 7.68 -0.78 3.82
N TYR A 76 8.76 -1.01 3.07
CA TYR A 76 9.86 -0.06 2.88
C TYR A 76 9.74 0.53 1.48
N ASN A 77 9.83 1.85 1.38
CA ASN A 77 9.63 2.57 0.13
C ASN A 77 10.85 3.44 -0.16
N THR A 78 11.28 3.48 -1.42
CA THR A 78 12.29 4.41 -1.90
C THR A 78 11.82 5.11 -3.17
N PHE A 79 12.16 6.38 -3.27
CA PHE A 79 11.92 7.25 -4.43
C PHE A 79 13.23 7.63 -5.11
N HIS A 80 14.30 6.90 -4.81
CA HIS A 80 15.67 7.16 -5.27
C HIS A 80 16.18 8.58 -4.98
N SER A 81 15.52 9.27 -4.02
CA SER A 81 15.86 10.60 -3.55
C SER A 81 15.85 10.70 -2.01
N PRO A 82 16.74 9.95 -1.32
CA PRO A 82 16.70 9.85 0.14
C PRO A 82 17.06 11.15 0.87
N ALA A 83 17.79 12.06 0.20
CA ALA A 83 18.13 13.37 0.79
C ALA A 83 16.92 14.30 0.84
N GLU A 84 15.99 14.20 -0.11
CA GLU A 84 14.87 15.12 -0.31
C GLU A 84 13.53 14.57 0.17
N LEU A 85 13.28 13.26 -0.04
CA LEU A 85 12.03 12.59 0.37
C LEU A 85 12.24 11.61 1.53
N GLY A 86 13.47 11.10 1.72
CA GLY A 86 13.73 9.98 2.62
C GLY A 86 13.34 8.64 2.01
N ASN A 87 13.38 7.60 2.85
CA ASN A 87 12.91 6.26 2.52
C ASN A 87 11.87 5.83 3.55
N PRO A 88 10.60 6.15 3.36
CA PRO A 88 9.59 5.92 4.38
C PRO A 88 9.26 4.43 4.56
N VAL A 89 8.97 4.08 5.81
CA VAL A 89 8.36 2.82 6.20
C VAL A 89 6.86 3.06 6.39
N VAL A 90 6.03 2.15 5.91
CA VAL A 90 4.58 2.20 6.08
C VAL A 90 4.12 1.02 6.93
N VAL A 91 3.19 1.28 7.84
CA VAL A 91 2.39 0.26 8.53
C VAL A 91 0.94 0.46 8.11
N TYR A 92 0.29 -0.60 7.64
CA TYR A 92 -1.05 -0.50 7.07
C TYR A 92 -1.94 -1.70 7.37
N ALA A 93 -3.23 -1.48 7.44
CA ALA A 93 -4.26 -2.51 7.31
C ALA A 93 -4.67 -2.64 5.85
N PHE A 94 -5.10 -3.83 5.44
CA PHE A 94 -5.62 -4.06 4.10
C PHE A 94 -6.80 -5.01 4.11
N GLN A 95 -7.61 -4.88 3.07
CA GLN A 95 -8.71 -5.79 2.77
C GLN A 95 -8.82 -5.93 1.26
N GLY A 96 -9.08 -7.17 0.82
CA GLY A 96 -9.31 -7.48 -0.58
C GLY A 96 -10.35 -8.58 -0.75
N ALA A 97 -10.86 -8.67 -1.98
CA ALA A 97 -11.77 -9.74 -2.37
C ALA A 97 -11.70 -9.95 -3.89
N PRO A 98 -12.06 -11.15 -4.39
CA PRO A 98 -12.23 -11.38 -5.81
C PRO A 98 -13.35 -10.51 -6.38
N ILE A 99 -13.04 -9.82 -7.49
CA ILE A 99 -14.04 -9.21 -8.37
C ILE A 99 -14.66 -10.31 -9.23
N VAL A 100 -13.80 -11.22 -9.75
CA VAL A 100 -14.24 -12.33 -10.57
C VAL A 100 -13.27 -13.52 -10.43
N GLN A 101 -13.84 -14.72 -10.40
CA GLN A 101 -13.10 -15.98 -10.50
C GLN A 101 -12.98 -16.35 -11.97
N LEU A 102 -11.78 -16.25 -12.55
CA LEU A 102 -11.51 -16.52 -13.96
C LEU A 102 -11.37 -18.02 -14.24
N SER A 103 -10.82 -18.76 -13.28
CA SER A 103 -10.74 -20.22 -13.30
C SER A 103 -10.66 -20.77 -11.86
N PRO A 104 -10.72 -22.09 -11.63
CA PRO A 104 -10.54 -22.65 -10.27
C PRO A 104 -9.24 -22.23 -9.58
N LEU A 105 -8.21 -21.85 -10.34
CA LEU A 105 -6.89 -21.47 -9.83
C LEU A 105 -6.55 -19.99 -10.00
N LEU A 106 -7.36 -19.22 -10.74
CA LEU A 106 -7.04 -17.83 -11.09
C LEU A 106 -8.20 -16.92 -10.75
N SER A 107 -7.95 -15.89 -9.94
CA SER A 107 -8.92 -14.83 -9.64
C SER A 107 -8.36 -13.46 -9.99
N PHE A 108 -9.28 -12.54 -10.31
CA PHE A 108 -8.99 -11.13 -10.43
C PHE A 108 -9.62 -10.43 -9.22
N ASP A 109 -8.75 -9.83 -8.37
CA ASP A 109 -9.10 -9.28 -7.07
C ASP A 109 -8.87 -7.77 -7.06
N TYR A 110 -9.61 -7.06 -6.20
CA TYR A 110 -9.19 -5.76 -5.69
C TYR A 110 -8.56 -5.91 -4.31
N GLU A 111 -7.69 -4.99 -3.96
CA GLU A 111 -7.16 -4.84 -2.59
C GLU A 111 -6.96 -3.36 -2.31
N TRP A 112 -7.52 -2.87 -1.22
CA TRP A 112 -7.23 -1.54 -0.72
C TRP A 112 -6.41 -1.63 0.57
N ASN A 113 -5.50 -0.66 0.75
CA ASN A 113 -4.67 -0.54 1.93
C ASN A 113 -4.80 0.87 2.49
N PHE A 114 -4.83 0.97 3.81
CA PHE A 114 -4.86 2.24 4.52
C PHE A 114 -3.91 2.16 5.71
N GLY A 115 -3.06 3.20 5.89
CA GLY A 115 -2.08 3.20 6.95
C GLY A 115 -1.37 4.52 7.15
N ALA A 116 -0.27 4.45 7.89
CA ALA A 116 0.60 5.58 8.17
C ALA A 116 2.03 5.29 7.72
N SER A 117 2.67 6.30 7.17
CA SER A 117 4.05 6.26 6.68
C SER A 117 4.94 7.18 7.52
N PHE A 118 6.17 6.71 7.80
CA PHE A 118 7.13 7.33 8.70
C PHE A 118 8.51 7.38 8.04
N GLY A 119 9.38 8.31 8.46
CA GLY A 119 10.75 8.40 7.95
C GLY A 119 10.91 9.34 6.75
N TRP A 120 9.94 10.20 6.52
CA TRP A 120 10.00 11.23 5.51
C TRP A 120 10.99 12.34 5.83
N LYS A 121 11.67 12.84 4.81
CA LYS A 121 12.33 14.14 4.81
C LYS A 121 11.28 15.18 4.41
N LYS A 122 10.75 15.89 5.41
CA LYS A 122 9.74 16.92 5.19
C LYS A 122 10.35 18.21 4.70
N TYR A 123 9.50 19.12 4.24
CA TYR A 123 9.85 20.54 4.03
C TYR A 123 10.59 21.11 5.24
N ASP A 124 11.65 21.84 4.95
CA ASP A 124 12.40 22.62 5.92
C ASP A 124 12.96 23.85 5.20
N GLY A 125 12.70 25.05 5.74
CA GLY A 125 13.07 26.31 5.08
C GLY A 125 14.58 26.51 4.89
N LEU A 126 15.42 25.76 5.60
CA LEU A 126 16.89 25.83 5.48
C LEU A 126 17.47 24.61 4.75
N TYR A 127 16.99 23.41 5.05
CA TYR A 127 17.61 22.15 4.61
C TYR A 127 16.87 21.44 3.49
N ASN A 128 15.58 21.76 3.25
CA ASN A 128 14.77 21.17 2.21
C ASN A 128 13.67 22.15 1.73
N PRO A 129 14.06 23.39 1.33
CA PRO A 129 13.10 24.48 1.06
C PRO A 129 12.25 24.26 -0.20
N GLN A 130 12.70 23.41 -1.12
CA GLN A 130 11.99 23.13 -2.38
C GLN A 130 10.96 22.00 -2.27
N ASN A 131 10.92 21.27 -1.14
CA ASN A 131 9.99 20.16 -0.97
C ASN A 131 8.55 20.64 -0.79
N GLU A 132 7.80 20.68 -1.87
CA GLU A 132 6.37 21.06 -1.88
C GLU A 132 5.43 19.89 -1.60
N VAL A 133 5.96 18.66 -1.47
CA VAL A 133 5.19 17.41 -1.40
C VAL A 133 4.86 17.03 0.03
N ILE A 134 5.87 17.06 0.91
CA ILE A 134 5.82 16.48 2.25
C ILE A 134 6.05 17.56 3.32
N GLY A 135 5.00 17.96 4.02
CA GLY A 135 5.07 18.93 5.13
C GLY A 135 5.17 18.30 6.51
N SER A 136 4.97 17.00 6.66
CA SER A 136 4.98 16.32 7.96
C SER A 136 5.86 15.05 7.99
N LYS A 137 6.28 14.65 9.20
CA LYS A 137 7.08 13.42 9.38
C LYS A 137 6.24 12.15 9.27
N ILE A 138 4.93 12.28 9.50
CA ILE A 138 3.96 11.19 9.41
C ILE A 138 2.93 11.57 8.37
N ASN A 139 2.69 10.68 7.41
CA ASN A 139 1.72 10.90 6.35
C ASN A 139 0.81 9.69 6.22
N ALA A 140 -0.44 9.92 5.82
CA ALA A 140 -1.35 8.85 5.44
C ALA A 140 -0.80 8.10 4.21
N TYR A 141 -1.07 6.82 4.17
CA TYR A 141 -0.83 5.92 3.06
C TYR A 141 -2.16 5.32 2.63
N ILE A 142 -2.49 5.52 1.37
CA ILE A 142 -3.70 4.96 0.75
C ILE A 142 -3.24 4.25 -0.51
N ASN A 143 -3.67 3.00 -0.70
CA ASN A 143 -3.35 2.25 -1.90
C ASN A 143 -4.58 1.47 -2.37
N LEU A 144 -4.77 1.41 -3.68
CA LEU A 144 -5.75 0.56 -4.34
C LEU A 144 -5.02 -0.27 -5.39
N GLY A 145 -5.14 -1.59 -5.30
CA GLY A 145 -4.56 -2.54 -6.25
C GLY A 145 -5.61 -3.38 -6.96
N PHE A 146 -5.33 -3.73 -8.20
CA PHE A 146 -6.05 -4.73 -8.99
C PHE A 146 -5.09 -5.84 -9.35
N ILE A 147 -5.44 -7.09 -8.97
CA ILE A 147 -4.48 -8.17 -8.83
C ILE A 147 -5.01 -9.43 -9.47
N LEU A 148 -4.22 -10.04 -10.32
CA LEU A 148 -4.39 -11.43 -10.73
C LEU A 148 -3.71 -12.31 -9.68
N ASN A 149 -4.47 -13.18 -9.02
CA ASN A 149 -3.99 -14.13 -8.04
C ASN A 149 -4.05 -15.53 -8.64
N TRP A 150 -2.91 -16.17 -8.82
CA TRP A 150 -2.79 -17.52 -9.35
C TRP A 150 -2.37 -18.50 -8.26
N GLN A 151 -3.24 -19.47 -7.95
CA GLN A 151 -2.97 -20.54 -7.01
C GLN A 151 -2.14 -21.63 -7.70
N LEU A 152 -0.82 -21.58 -7.52
CA LEU A 152 0.12 -22.54 -8.14
C LEU A 152 0.12 -23.89 -7.41
N HIS A 153 -0.07 -23.86 -6.10
CA HIS A 153 -0.08 -25.03 -5.20
C HIS A 153 -0.99 -24.70 -4.00
N PRO A 154 -1.55 -25.67 -3.27
CA PRO A 154 -2.36 -25.37 -2.07
C PRO A 154 -1.73 -24.41 -1.06
N GLN A 155 -0.40 -24.35 -1.02
CA GLN A 155 0.38 -23.48 -0.12
C GLN A 155 1.00 -22.27 -0.80
N TRP A 156 1.04 -22.20 -2.15
CA TRP A 156 1.73 -21.17 -2.90
C TRP A 156 0.81 -20.45 -3.87
N LYS A 157 0.84 -19.14 -3.80
CA LYS A 157 0.10 -18.25 -4.68
C LYS A 157 1.05 -17.22 -5.29
N LEU A 158 0.94 -17.00 -6.57
CA LEU A 158 1.58 -15.90 -7.27
C LEU A 158 0.57 -14.78 -7.47
N ALA A 159 0.98 -13.55 -7.23
CA ALA A 159 0.18 -12.36 -7.46
C ALA A 159 0.88 -11.43 -8.44
N ALA A 160 0.15 -10.90 -9.42
CA ALA A 160 0.63 -9.86 -10.31
C ALA A 160 -0.47 -8.83 -10.54
N GLY A 161 -0.13 -7.53 -10.59
CA GLY A 161 -1.17 -6.52 -10.72
C GLY A 161 -0.64 -5.11 -10.87
N VAL A 162 -1.57 -4.16 -10.77
CA VAL A 162 -1.29 -2.72 -10.80
C VAL A 162 -1.75 -2.07 -9.51
N ASP A 163 -1.05 -1.02 -9.09
CA ASP A 163 -1.29 -0.29 -7.85
C ASP A 163 -1.34 1.21 -8.09
N PHE A 164 -2.25 1.85 -7.37
CA PHE A 164 -2.35 3.30 -7.24
C PHE A 164 -2.12 3.66 -5.79
N THR A 165 -1.06 4.40 -5.51
CA THR A 165 -0.65 4.77 -4.15
C THR A 165 -0.65 6.28 -3.99
N HIS A 166 -1.17 6.75 -2.86
CA HIS A 166 -1.17 8.16 -2.46
C HIS A 166 -0.60 8.32 -1.06
N PHE A 167 0.32 9.28 -0.93
CA PHE A 167 0.85 9.75 0.36
C PHE A 167 0.50 11.21 0.56
N SER A 168 -0.07 11.56 1.72
CA SER A 168 -0.33 12.94 2.10
C SER A 168 -0.54 13.08 3.61
N ASN A 169 -0.43 14.31 4.11
CA ASN A 169 -0.75 14.58 5.51
C ASN A 169 -2.20 15.04 5.72
N GLY A 170 -3.07 14.90 4.71
CA GLY A 170 -4.47 15.34 4.79
C GLY A 170 -4.62 16.84 5.01
N ASN A 171 -3.67 17.64 4.54
CA ASN A 171 -3.63 19.10 4.66
C ASN A 171 -3.50 19.62 6.11
N THR A 172 -2.97 18.79 7.01
CA THR A 172 -2.73 19.20 8.41
C THR A 172 -1.47 20.05 8.59
N HIS A 173 -0.54 19.99 7.62
CA HIS A 173 0.70 20.76 7.59
C HIS A 173 1.03 21.16 6.15
N TYR A 174 1.41 22.40 5.96
CA TYR A 174 1.89 22.89 4.66
C TYR A 174 3.41 22.68 4.54
N PRO A 175 3.94 22.37 3.35
CA PRO A 175 3.21 22.05 2.12
C PRO A 175 2.59 20.64 2.17
N ASN A 176 1.59 20.40 1.33
CA ASN A 176 0.96 19.08 1.16
C ASN A 176 0.57 18.87 -0.31
N GLY A 177 1.53 18.95 -1.22
CA GLY A 177 1.32 18.58 -2.63
C GLY A 177 0.94 17.11 -2.80
N GLY A 178 1.32 16.28 -1.81
CA GLY A 178 1.11 14.85 -1.85
C GLY A 178 1.96 14.15 -2.89
N LEU A 179 2.04 12.83 -2.81
CA LEU A 179 2.82 12.01 -3.73
C LEU A 179 1.96 10.87 -4.24
N ASN A 180 1.84 10.80 -5.57
CA ASN A 180 1.05 9.81 -6.27
C ASN A 180 1.95 8.85 -7.03
N VAL A 181 1.73 7.54 -6.87
CA VAL A 181 2.49 6.49 -7.54
C VAL A 181 1.54 5.57 -8.29
N ILE A 182 1.86 5.29 -9.54
CA ILE A 182 1.23 4.24 -10.35
C ILE A 182 2.28 3.16 -10.55
N GLY A 183 1.99 1.93 -10.14
CA GLY A 183 2.99 0.87 -10.14
C GLY A 183 2.48 -0.48 -10.55
N GLY A 184 3.43 -1.38 -10.76
CA GLY A 184 3.18 -2.80 -10.85
C GLY A 184 3.33 -3.48 -9.49
N ARG A 185 2.76 -4.66 -9.35
CA ARG A 185 2.92 -5.54 -8.19
C ARG A 185 3.26 -6.94 -8.65
N VAL A 186 4.24 -7.55 -8.00
CA VAL A 186 4.53 -8.99 -8.10
C VAL A 186 4.79 -9.52 -6.70
N GLY A 187 4.15 -10.65 -6.36
CA GLY A 187 4.28 -11.27 -5.04
C GLY A 187 3.90 -12.75 -5.02
#